data_c322045e7ee4458bea7b5033d672572b
#
_entry.id   c322045e7ee4458bea7b5033d672572b
#
_cell.length_a   1.000
_cell.length_b   1.000
_cell.length_c   1.000
_cell.angle_alpha   90.00
_cell.angle_beta   90.00
_cell.angle_gamma   90.00
#
_symmetry.space_group_name_H-M   'P 1'
#
loop_
_entity.id
_entity.type
_entity.pdbx_description
1 polymer ?
#
loop_
_entity_poly.entity_id
_entity_poly.type
_entity_poly.pdbx_seq_one_letter_code
_entity_poly.pdbx_strand_id
1 'polypeptide(L)'
;HDALPICEIGEIFGEVGLWALLFIYARTLLKLVMGKGTLAKRILPDYSPPAAASIFQQLLGFLNRTHVYVGIATVAIILLHIALMGVPLKILFFPAVLALVVWQGLFGMFLTWRYSPRELKKFSHLVHAQFLTGIMIGIFAYFGHLLIND
;
A
#
# COMPACT_ATOMS: atom_id res chain seq x y z
N HIS A 1 32.44 5.35 -8.97
CA HIS A 1 31.78 6.43 -9.72
C HIS A 1 30.52 5.97 -10.46
N ASP A 2 30.49 4.75 -10.99
CA ASP A 2 29.33 4.24 -11.75
C ASP A 2 28.15 3.83 -10.85
N ALA A 3 28.39 3.61 -9.54
CA ALA A 3 27.36 3.23 -8.59
C ALA A 3 26.48 4.41 -8.10
N LEU A 4 26.99 5.65 -8.16
CA LEU A 4 26.27 6.86 -7.70
C LEU A 4 24.95 7.10 -8.45
N PRO A 5 24.91 7.06 -9.80
CA PRO A 5 23.65 7.29 -10.51
C PRO A 5 22.61 6.18 -10.26
N ILE A 6 23.05 4.95 -10.00
CA ILE A 6 22.13 3.84 -9.65
C ILE A 6 21.51 4.08 -8.26
N CYS A 7 22.30 4.53 -7.29
CA CYS A 7 21.81 4.86 -5.96
C CYS A 7 20.81 6.03 -6.01
N GLU A 8 21.12 7.10 -6.74
CA GLU A 8 20.21 8.23 -6.92
C GLU A 8 18.88 7.81 -7.55
N ILE A 9 18.92 6.98 -8.59
CA ILE A 9 17.73 6.43 -9.22
C ILE A 9 16.94 5.58 -8.21
N GLY A 10 17.64 4.75 -7.43
CA GLY A 10 17.02 3.94 -6.39
C GLY A 10 16.30 4.77 -5.34
N GLU A 11 16.90 5.86 -4.88
CA GLU A 11 16.29 6.80 -3.93
C GLU A 11 15.04 7.46 -4.51
N ILE A 12 15.08 7.90 -5.75
CA ILE A 12 13.92 8.48 -6.45
C ILE A 12 12.76 7.47 -6.49
N PHE A 13 13.04 6.22 -6.84
CA PHE A 13 12.00 5.17 -6.83
C PHE A 13 11.46 4.90 -5.43
N GLY A 14 12.28 4.97 -4.39
CA GLY A 14 11.84 4.85 -3.01
C GLY A 14 10.87 5.97 -2.63
N GLU A 15 11.19 7.20 -2.98
CA GLU A 15 10.33 8.37 -2.72
C GLU A 15 9.02 8.29 -3.51
N VAL A 16 9.08 7.99 -4.80
CA VAL A 16 7.88 7.79 -5.62
C VAL A 16 7.02 6.65 -5.08
N GLY A 17 7.64 5.55 -4.64
CA GLY A 17 6.95 4.43 -4.00
C GLY A 17 6.22 4.84 -2.73
N LEU A 18 6.85 5.66 -1.89
CA LEU A 18 6.23 6.19 -0.68
C LEU A 18 4.98 7.02 -0.99
N TRP A 19 5.07 7.97 -1.92
CA TRP A 19 3.93 8.79 -2.34
C TRP A 19 2.82 7.94 -2.95
N ALA A 20 3.17 6.92 -3.74
CA ALA A 20 2.20 5.99 -4.31
C ALA A 20 1.48 5.18 -3.23
N LEU A 21 2.18 4.72 -2.19
CA LEU A 21 1.58 4.06 -1.03
C LEU A 21 0.62 4.99 -0.29
N LEU A 22 1.02 6.23 -0.03
CA LEU A 22 0.16 7.22 0.60
C LEU A 22 -1.11 7.47 -0.23
N PHE A 23 -0.99 7.55 -1.54
CA PHE A 23 -2.13 7.69 -2.45
C PHE A 23 -3.09 6.49 -2.37
N ILE A 24 -2.57 5.27 -2.35
CA ILE A 24 -3.38 4.05 -2.22
C ILE A 24 -4.13 4.03 -0.89
N TYR A 25 -3.44 4.34 0.21
CA TYR A 25 -4.07 4.33 1.53
C TYR A 25 -4.99 5.52 1.78
N ALA A 26 -4.87 6.60 1.01
CA ALA A 26 -5.82 7.71 1.03
C ALA A 26 -7.26 7.23 0.71
N ARG A 27 -7.42 6.26 -0.18
CA ARG A 27 -8.72 5.62 -0.44
C ARG A 27 -9.33 5.02 0.83
N THR A 28 -8.54 4.29 1.60
CA THR A 28 -9.00 3.65 2.85
C THR A 28 -9.35 4.70 3.90
N LEU A 29 -8.53 5.73 4.06
CA LEU A 29 -8.79 6.84 4.97
C LEU A 29 -10.06 7.60 4.57
N LEU A 30 -10.24 7.88 3.29
CA LEU A 30 -11.42 8.58 2.80
C LEU A 30 -12.69 7.76 3.02
N LYS A 31 -12.65 6.45 2.80
CA LYS A 31 -13.76 5.55 3.15
C LYS A 31 -14.09 5.60 4.63
N LEU A 32 -13.06 5.60 5.49
CA LEU A 32 -13.24 5.68 6.94
C LEU A 32 -13.89 7.00 7.34
N VAL A 33 -13.40 8.12 6.82
CA VAL A 33 -13.96 9.46 7.09
C VAL A 33 -15.40 9.57 6.62
N MET A 34 -15.74 8.96 5.50
CA MET A 34 -17.11 8.95 4.95
C MET A 34 -18.02 7.90 5.59
N GLY A 35 -17.54 7.15 6.57
CA GLY A 35 -18.30 6.09 7.24
C GLY A 35 -18.68 4.93 6.34
N LYS A 36 -17.95 4.71 5.25
CA LYS A 36 -18.20 3.64 4.27
C LYS A 36 -17.32 2.43 4.53
N GLY A 37 -17.90 1.25 4.31
CA GLY A 37 -17.20 -0.02 4.40
C GLY A 37 -17.21 -0.66 5.79
N THR A 38 -16.72 -1.88 5.86
CA THR A 38 -16.71 -2.71 7.07
C THR A 38 -15.79 -2.16 8.15
N LEU A 39 -14.67 -1.55 7.76
CA LEU A 39 -13.71 -0.97 8.70
C LEU A 39 -14.33 0.19 9.48
N ALA A 40 -15.01 1.11 8.80
CA ALA A 40 -15.68 2.23 9.44
C ALA A 40 -16.76 1.76 10.43
N LYS A 41 -17.52 0.74 10.07
CA LYS A 41 -18.54 0.15 10.93
C LYS A 41 -17.97 -0.51 12.19
N ARG A 42 -16.77 -1.08 12.09
CA ARG A 42 -16.10 -1.72 13.22
C ARG A 42 -15.45 -0.74 14.18
N ILE A 43 -14.81 0.29 13.65
CA ILE A 43 -14.02 1.25 14.44
C ILE A 43 -14.90 2.38 14.97
N LEU A 44 -15.86 2.83 14.16
CA LEU A 44 -16.72 3.99 14.45
C LEU A 44 -18.20 3.63 14.24
N PRO A 45 -18.78 2.74 15.07
CA PRO A 45 -20.16 2.24 14.87
C PRO A 45 -21.22 3.36 14.90
N ASP A 46 -21.01 4.40 15.72
CA ASP A 46 -21.96 5.51 15.91
C ASP A 46 -21.56 6.77 15.12
N TYR A 47 -20.62 6.67 14.21
CA TYR A 47 -20.14 7.81 13.46
C TYR A 47 -21.12 8.22 12.36
N SER A 48 -21.51 9.50 12.38
CA SER A 48 -22.28 10.13 11.30
C SER A 48 -21.35 10.90 10.37
N PRO A 49 -21.26 10.52 9.09
CA PRO A 49 -20.40 11.24 8.15
C PRO A 49 -20.93 12.67 7.90
N PRO A 50 -20.03 13.63 7.58
CA PRO A 50 -20.45 14.98 7.24
C PRO A 50 -21.34 15.00 6.01
N ALA A 51 -22.40 15.83 6.02
CA ALA A 51 -23.45 15.85 5.02
C ALA A 51 -23.02 16.40 3.64
N ALA A 52 -21.87 17.03 3.52
CA ALA A 52 -21.43 17.70 2.29
C ALA A 52 -20.33 16.91 1.59
N ALA A 53 -20.70 16.01 0.72
CA ALA A 53 -19.68 15.09 0.26
C ALA A 53 -19.69 14.80 -1.24
N SER A 54 -20.21 15.70 -2.09
CA SER A 54 -20.12 15.49 -3.55
C SER A 54 -18.68 15.44 -4.04
N ILE A 55 -17.80 16.32 -3.53
CA ILE A 55 -16.37 16.34 -3.84
C ILE A 55 -15.69 15.08 -3.32
N PHE A 56 -15.94 14.70 -2.07
CA PHE A 56 -15.38 13.49 -1.47
C PHE A 56 -15.87 12.21 -2.14
N GLN A 57 -17.12 12.16 -2.58
CA GLN A 57 -17.65 11.03 -3.35
C GLN A 57 -17.01 10.92 -4.73
N GLN A 58 -16.81 12.04 -5.42
CA GLN A 58 -16.10 12.06 -6.70
C GLN A 58 -14.64 11.63 -6.54
N LEU A 59 -13.95 12.12 -5.51
CA LEU A 59 -12.58 11.72 -5.19
C LEU A 59 -12.50 10.22 -4.87
N LEU A 60 -13.42 9.71 -4.06
CA LEU A 60 -13.47 8.29 -3.75
C LEU A 60 -13.73 7.43 -5.00
N GLY A 61 -14.61 7.89 -5.89
CA GLY A 61 -14.86 7.23 -7.17
C GLY A 61 -13.61 7.18 -8.05
N PHE A 62 -12.85 8.26 -8.10
CA PHE A 62 -11.56 8.32 -8.79
C PHE A 62 -10.54 7.35 -8.17
N LEU A 63 -10.38 7.36 -6.86
CA LEU A 63 -9.47 6.48 -6.14
C LEU A 63 -9.85 5.00 -6.32
N ASN A 64 -11.14 4.68 -6.33
CA ASN A 64 -11.62 3.31 -6.59
C ASN A 64 -11.29 2.84 -8.01
N ARG A 65 -11.45 3.70 -9.01
CA ARG A 65 -11.17 3.35 -10.42
C ARG A 65 -9.69 3.17 -10.69
N THR A 66 -8.84 3.97 -10.04
CA THR A 66 -7.39 3.95 -10.26
C THR A 66 -6.65 2.98 -9.34
N HIS A 67 -7.30 2.45 -8.31
CA HIS A 67 -6.68 1.64 -7.26
C HIS A 67 -5.86 0.46 -7.81
N VAL A 68 -6.39 -0.28 -8.76
CA VAL A 68 -5.71 -1.46 -9.33
C VAL A 68 -4.45 -1.04 -10.09
N TYR A 69 -4.56 -0.03 -10.95
CA TYR A 69 -3.43 0.45 -11.75
C TYR A 69 -2.34 1.05 -10.89
N VAL A 70 -2.71 1.91 -9.95
CA VAL A 70 -1.77 2.51 -9.00
C VAL A 70 -1.17 1.44 -8.10
N GLY A 71 -1.95 0.44 -7.68
CA GLY A 71 -1.47 -0.68 -6.88
C GLY A 71 -0.38 -1.49 -7.59
N ILE A 72 -0.60 -1.84 -8.85
CA ILE A 72 0.39 -2.56 -9.67
C ILE A 72 1.66 -1.70 -9.84
N ALA A 73 1.49 -0.43 -10.19
CA ALA A 73 2.61 0.48 -10.34
C ALA A 73 3.40 0.64 -9.03
N THR A 74 2.72 0.76 -7.90
CA THR A 74 3.34 0.90 -6.57
C THR A 74 4.19 -0.32 -6.23
N VAL A 75 3.65 -1.52 -6.39
CA VAL A 75 4.39 -2.77 -6.12
C VAL A 75 5.61 -2.86 -7.04
N ALA A 76 5.45 -2.58 -8.33
CA ALA A 76 6.55 -2.60 -9.29
C ALA A 76 7.66 -1.59 -8.92
N ILE A 77 7.30 -0.37 -8.56
CA ILE A 77 8.26 0.69 -8.17
C ILE A 77 9.00 0.30 -6.88
N ILE A 78 8.29 -0.21 -5.87
CA ILE A 78 8.92 -0.63 -4.61
C ILE A 78 9.87 -1.81 -4.84
N LEU A 79 9.46 -2.80 -5.62
CA LEU A 79 10.33 -3.93 -5.96
C LEU A 79 11.57 -3.48 -6.74
N LEU A 80 11.41 -2.54 -7.65
CA LEU A 80 12.53 -1.96 -8.38
C LEU A 80 13.47 -1.15 -7.46
N HIS A 81 12.92 -0.36 -6.53
CA HIS A 81 13.70 0.30 -5.49
C HIS A 81 14.54 -0.70 -4.69
N ILE A 82 13.92 -1.78 -4.23
CA ILE A 82 14.60 -2.83 -3.47
C ILE A 82 15.67 -3.52 -4.31
N ALA A 83 15.40 -3.78 -5.59
CA ALA A 83 16.37 -4.40 -6.49
C ALA A 83 17.61 -3.53 -6.74
N LEU A 84 17.41 -2.20 -6.83
CA LEU A 84 18.51 -1.24 -7.05
C LEU A 84 19.33 -0.98 -5.78
N MET A 85 18.65 -0.88 -4.63
CA MET A 85 19.29 -0.54 -3.36
C MET A 85 19.81 -1.77 -2.60
N GLY A 86 19.31 -2.96 -2.92
CA GLY A 86 19.58 -4.19 -2.17
C GLY A 86 18.74 -4.29 -0.89
N VAL A 87 18.76 -5.48 -0.30
CA VAL A 87 18.08 -5.74 0.99
C VAL A 87 19.15 -5.97 2.07
N PRO A 88 19.33 -5.04 3.01
CA PRO A 88 20.21 -5.26 4.14
C PRO A 88 19.60 -6.32 5.09
N LEU A 89 19.98 -7.57 4.93
CA LEU A 89 19.41 -8.70 5.70
C LEU A 89 19.68 -8.60 7.20
N LYS A 90 20.67 -7.83 7.60
CA LYS A 90 21.00 -7.60 9.02
C LYS A 90 19.93 -6.76 9.73
N ILE A 91 19.22 -5.92 8.97
CA ILE A 91 18.12 -5.10 9.49
C ILE A 91 16.82 -5.80 9.15
N LEU A 92 16.25 -6.50 10.11
CA LEU A 92 15.08 -7.37 9.93
C LEU A 92 13.85 -6.63 9.36
N PHE A 93 13.77 -5.31 9.53
CA PHE A 93 12.66 -4.52 9.02
C PHE A 93 12.54 -4.56 7.48
N PHE A 94 13.65 -4.62 6.75
CA PHE A 94 13.61 -4.63 5.28
C PHE A 94 13.06 -5.94 4.70
N PRO A 95 13.53 -7.13 5.13
CA PRO A 95 12.89 -8.38 4.71
C PRO A 95 11.41 -8.44 5.08
N ALA A 96 11.02 -7.90 6.24
CA ALA A 96 9.63 -7.84 6.67
C ALA A 96 8.80 -6.97 5.74
N VAL A 97 9.27 -5.78 5.36
CA VAL A 97 8.60 -4.90 4.38
C VAL A 97 8.45 -5.60 3.04
N LEU A 98 9.52 -6.21 2.54
CA LEU A 98 9.48 -6.96 1.28
C LEU A 98 8.41 -8.06 1.32
N ALA A 99 8.39 -8.84 2.39
CA ALA A 99 7.39 -9.90 2.58
C ALA A 99 5.97 -9.34 2.59
N LEU A 100 5.72 -8.22 3.28
CA LEU A 100 4.40 -7.59 3.34
C LEU A 100 3.97 -6.99 2.00
N VAL A 101 4.88 -6.39 1.25
CA VAL A 101 4.59 -5.83 -0.08
C VAL A 101 4.24 -6.95 -1.06
N VAL A 102 5.01 -8.02 -1.08
CA VAL A 102 4.73 -9.20 -1.91
C VAL A 102 3.41 -9.84 -1.52
N TRP A 103 3.13 -9.97 -0.23
CA TRP A 103 1.87 -10.47 0.32
C TRP A 103 0.67 -9.65 -0.18
N GLN A 104 0.73 -8.34 -0.04
CA GLN A 104 -0.32 -7.44 -0.50
C GLN A 104 -0.51 -7.48 -2.02
N GLY A 105 0.59 -7.49 -2.77
CA GLY A 105 0.57 -7.59 -4.22
C GLY A 105 -0.04 -8.89 -4.70
N LEU A 106 0.31 -10.01 -4.08
CA LEU A 106 -0.19 -11.33 -4.41
C LEU A 106 -1.71 -11.44 -4.21
N PHE A 107 -2.21 -11.00 -3.05
CA PHE A 107 -3.65 -11.05 -2.79
C PHE A 107 -4.44 -10.03 -3.62
N GLY A 108 -3.84 -8.87 -3.93
CA GLY A 108 -4.41 -7.94 -4.90
C GLY A 108 -4.51 -8.56 -6.29
N MET A 109 -3.51 -9.30 -6.72
CA MET A 109 -3.53 -10.03 -7.99
C MET A 109 -4.64 -11.09 -8.02
N PHE A 110 -4.82 -11.86 -6.97
CA PHE A 110 -5.90 -12.86 -6.91
C PHE A 110 -7.29 -12.23 -7.00
N LEU A 111 -7.47 -11.00 -6.52
CA LEU A 111 -8.72 -10.27 -6.65
C LEU A 111 -9.01 -9.84 -8.09
N THR A 112 -7.99 -9.51 -8.85
CA THR A 112 -8.12 -9.06 -10.24
C THR A 112 -8.09 -10.19 -11.25
N TRP A 113 -7.53 -11.33 -10.89
CA TRP A 113 -7.37 -12.47 -11.79
C TRP A 113 -8.71 -13.10 -12.12
N ARG A 114 -9.02 -13.15 -13.41
CA ARG A 114 -10.30 -13.66 -13.92
C ARG A 114 -10.60 -15.10 -13.53
N TYR A 115 -9.57 -15.93 -13.52
CA TYR A 115 -9.70 -17.38 -13.25
C TYR A 115 -9.57 -17.76 -11.78
N SER A 116 -9.43 -16.78 -10.90
CA SER A 116 -9.32 -17.03 -9.47
C SER A 116 -10.60 -17.67 -8.92
N PRO A 117 -10.49 -18.79 -8.19
CA PRO A 117 -11.66 -19.44 -7.57
C PRO A 117 -12.40 -18.49 -6.61
N ARG A 118 -13.71 -18.68 -6.51
CA ARG A 118 -14.56 -17.81 -5.68
C ARG A 118 -14.12 -17.75 -4.21
N GLU A 119 -13.74 -18.89 -3.64
CA GLU A 119 -13.28 -18.97 -2.25
C GLU A 119 -11.94 -18.25 -2.07
N LEU A 120 -11.03 -18.40 -3.04
CA LEU A 120 -9.77 -17.67 -3.03
C LEU A 120 -9.99 -16.16 -3.13
N LYS A 121 -10.95 -15.69 -3.93
CA LYS A 121 -11.31 -14.28 -4.01
C LYS A 121 -11.85 -13.73 -2.70
N LYS A 122 -12.72 -14.48 -2.03
CA LYS A 122 -13.24 -14.08 -0.70
C LYS A 122 -12.13 -13.96 0.32
N PHE A 123 -11.26 -14.95 0.40
CA PHE A 123 -10.10 -14.93 1.30
C PHE A 123 -9.15 -13.79 0.95
N SER A 124 -8.84 -13.61 -0.33
CA SER A 124 -7.96 -12.53 -0.80
C SER A 124 -8.52 -11.15 -0.48
N HIS A 125 -9.83 -10.96 -0.59
CA HIS A 125 -10.48 -9.71 -0.19
C HIS A 125 -10.31 -9.44 1.31
N LEU A 126 -10.49 -10.47 2.13
CA LEU A 126 -10.32 -10.34 3.58
C LEU A 126 -8.89 -9.94 3.96
N VAL A 127 -7.89 -10.56 3.34
CA VAL A 127 -6.46 -10.30 3.60
C VAL A 127 -6.02 -8.97 3.03
N HIS A 128 -6.33 -8.70 1.77
CA HIS A 128 -5.89 -7.49 1.06
C HIS A 128 -6.51 -6.22 1.65
N ALA A 129 -7.74 -6.29 2.13
CA ALA A 129 -8.44 -5.14 2.69
C ALA A 129 -7.99 -4.75 4.11
N GLN A 130 -7.00 -5.43 4.67
CA GLN A 130 -6.53 -5.13 6.03
C GLN A 130 -5.67 -3.86 6.06
N PHE A 131 -6.18 -2.86 6.77
CA PHE A 131 -5.50 -1.59 6.98
C PHE A 131 -4.20 -1.74 7.79
N LEU A 132 -4.17 -2.68 8.72
CA LEU A 132 -3.02 -2.93 9.59
C LEU A 132 -1.75 -3.27 8.80
N THR A 133 -1.86 -4.04 7.73
CA THR A 133 -0.71 -4.39 6.87
C THR A 133 -0.05 -3.15 6.29
N GLY A 134 -0.83 -2.17 5.84
CA GLY A 134 -0.30 -0.91 5.33
C GLY A 134 0.41 -0.09 6.38
N ILE A 135 -0.14 -0.01 7.59
CA ILE A 135 0.49 0.65 8.73
C ILE A 135 1.83 -0.02 9.05
N MET A 136 1.87 -1.35 9.08
CA MET A 136 3.10 -2.11 9.34
C MET A 136 4.16 -1.88 8.26
N ILE A 137 3.78 -1.85 6.99
CA ILE A 137 4.71 -1.52 5.89
C ILE A 137 5.34 -0.15 6.12
N GLY A 138 4.53 0.86 6.41
CA GLY A 138 5.01 2.22 6.67
C GLY A 138 5.94 2.30 7.87
N ILE A 139 5.57 1.71 8.99
CA ILE A 139 6.37 1.72 10.23
C ILE A 139 7.69 1.00 10.03
N PHE A 140 7.67 -0.21 9.47
CA PHE A 140 8.89 -0.99 9.28
C PHE A 140 9.84 -0.36 8.26
N ALA A 141 9.31 0.22 7.18
CA ALA A 141 10.12 0.96 6.22
C ALA A 141 10.78 2.17 6.87
N TYR A 142 10.06 2.93 7.65
CA TYR A 142 10.57 4.11 8.37
C TYR A 142 11.70 3.74 9.33
N PHE A 143 11.47 2.78 10.23
CA PHE A 143 12.49 2.35 11.19
C PHE A 143 13.68 1.69 10.52
N GLY A 144 13.46 0.92 9.45
CA GLY A 144 14.54 0.34 8.67
C GLY A 144 15.46 1.41 8.09
N HIS A 145 14.90 2.46 7.51
CA HIS A 145 15.69 3.57 6.95
C HIS A 145 16.40 4.40 8.04
N LEU A 146 15.78 4.57 9.21
CA LEU A 146 16.48 5.20 10.34
C LEU A 146 17.72 4.41 10.76
N LEU A 147 17.64 3.09 10.80
CA LEU A 147 18.76 2.24 11.21
C LEU A 147 19.91 2.19 10.19
N ILE A 148 19.65 2.52 8.93
CA ILE A 148 20.73 2.67 7.93
C ILE A 148 21.50 3.96 8.14
N ASN A 149 20.80 5.03 8.53
CA ASN A 149 21.41 6.36 8.66
C ASN A 149 22.16 6.55 9.97
N ASP A 150 21.98 5.64 10.92
CA ASP A 150 22.75 5.59 12.18
C ASP A 150 24.03 4.73 12.01
#